data_e088136b271254f6e999e5f3a8f3f189
#
_entry.id   e088136b271254f6e999e5f3a8f3f189
#
_cell.length_a   1.000
_cell.length_b   1.000
_cell.length_c   1.000
_cell.angle_alpha   90.00
_cell.angle_beta   90.00
_cell.angle_gamma   90.00
#
_symmetry.space_group_name_H-M   'P 1'
#
loop_
_entity.id
_entity.type
_entity.pdbx_description
1 polymer ?
#
loop_
_entity_poly.entity_id
_entity_poly.type
_entity_poly.pdbx_seq_one_letter_code
_entity_poly.pdbx_strand_id
1 'polypeptide(L)'
;MGHAFNHSVMDSLTRFYRMNGYNTMWLPGTDHAGIATQIVVERKLEAQGKNRRDMPRDDFVNEIWKWKEYSGGNILKQMRRLGDTLDWDRLYFTMNDDLAKVVVDCFVDLYEKGLIYRGRRLVNWDPKLQTSVSDLEVEPKEQDGHLWEIRYPAADGSEGVVVATTRPETMFGDQAVAVNPEDERYKDLVGKKLKLPLTDREIPVIADDYVDKEFGSGCVKITPAHDFNDFEVGKR
;
A
#
# COMPACT_ATOMS: atom_id res chain seq x y z
N MET A 1 -19.99 -16.98 -12.74
CA MET A 1 -20.42 -18.28 -12.14
C MET A 1 -20.10 -18.37 -10.66
N GLY A 2 -18.95 -17.90 -10.16
CA GLY A 2 -18.56 -18.02 -8.74
C GLY A 2 -19.56 -17.43 -7.75
N HIS A 3 -20.02 -16.21 -7.97
CA HIS A 3 -21.03 -15.59 -7.09
C HIS A 3 -22.34 -16.38 -7.04
N ALA A 4 -22.84 -16.86 -8.20
CA ALA A 4 -24.06 -17.67 -8.23
C ALA A 4 -23.90 -18.98 -7.46
N PHE A 5 -22.74 -19.62 -7.56
CA PHE A 5 -22.42 -20.83 -6.80
C PHE A 5 -22.42 -20.57 -5.29
N ASN A 6 -21.71 -19.55 -4.83
CA ASN A 6 -21.69 -19.17 -3.41
C ASN A 6 -23.11 -18.88 -2.89
N HIS A 7 -23.91 -18.13 -3.64
CA HIS A 7 -25.28 -17.82 -3.28
C HIS A 7 -26.14 -19.09 -3.18
N SER A 8 -26.03 -19.99 -4.13
CA SER A 8 -26.78 -21.26 -4.10
C SER A 8 -26.44 -22.10 -2.87
N VAL A 9 -25.18 -22.17 -2.46
CA VAL A 9 -24.77 -22.89 -1.25
C VAL A 9 -25.34 -22.23 0.01
N MET A 10 -25.19 -20.92 0.15
CA MET A 10 -25.72 -20.17 1.29
C MET A 10 -27.25 -20.25 1.37
N ASP A 11 -27.94 -20.15 0.23
CA ASP A 11 -29.39 -20.24 0.17
C ASP A 11 -29.90 -21.64 0.56
N SER A 12 -29.22 -22.67 0.11
CA SER A 12 -29.55 -24.06 0.48
C SER A 12 -29.46 -24.27 2.00
N LEU A 13 -28.40 -23.78 2.65
CA LEU A 13 -28.25 -23.84 4.10
C LEU A 13 -29.31 -23.01 4.81
N THR A 14 -29.57 -21.80 4.34
CA THR A 14 -30.58 -20.91 4.92
C THR A 14 -31.97 -21.54 4.88
N ARG A 15 -32.36 -22.12 3.74
CA ARG A 15 -33.62 -22.85 3.56
C ARG A 15 -33.70 -24.08 4.44
N PHE A 16 -32.63 -24.85 4.53
CA PHE A 16 -32.55 -26.04 5.37
C PHE A 16 -32.86 -25.69 6.85
N TYR A 17 -32.19 -24.69 7.40
CA TYR A 17 -32.40 -24.30 8.79
C TYR A 17 -33.81 -23.70 9.02
N ARG A 18 -34.35 -22.90 8.11
CA ARG A 18 -35.72 -22.39 8.21
C ARG A 18 -36.75 -23.51 8.20
N MET A 19 -36.57 -24.52 7.33
CA MET A 19 -37.48 -25.69 7.27
C MET A 19 -37.40 -26.53 8.55
N ASN A 20 -36.29 -26.49 9.28
CA ASN A 20 -36.14 -27.15 10.57
C ASN A 20 -36.58 -26.26 11.75
N GLY A 21 -37.26 -25.15 11.52
CA GLY A 21 -37.86 -24.32 12.55
C GLY A 21 -36.90 -23.30 13.22
N TYR A 22 -35.69 -23.14 12.67
CA TYR A 22 -34.76 -22.12 13.19
C TYR A 22 -35.12 -20.73 12.68
N ASN A 23 -34.96 -19.73 13.56
CA ASN A 23 -35.05 -18.33 13.17
C ASN A 23 -33.75 -17.93 12.43
N THR A 24 -33.78 -18.08 11.10
CA THR A 24 -32.60 -17.90 10.26
C THR A 24 -32.74 -16.65 9.39
N MET A 25 -31.83 -15.73 9.53
CA MET A 25 -31.73 -14.51 8.73
C MET A 25 -30.50 -14.61 7.79
N TRP A 26 -30.71 -14.25 6.53
CA TRP A 26 -29.62 -14.01 5.58
C TRP A 26 -29.71 -12.57 5.11
N LEU A 27 -28.82 -11.72 5.64
CA LEU A 27 -28.80 -10.29 5.40
C LEU A 27 -28.04 -9.97 4.11
N PRO A 28 -28.67 -9.32 3.10
CA PRO A 28 -27.98 -8.91 1.88
C PRO A 28 -27.23 -7.59 2.05
N GLY A 29 -26.04 -7.52 1.47
CA GLY A 29 -25.26 -6.29 1.40
C GLY A 29 -24.52 -6.16 0.07
N THR A 30 -24.28 -4.93 -0.35
CA THR A 30 -23.45 -4.63 -1.52
C THR A 30 -22.25 -3.80 -1.12
N ASP A 31 -21.09 -4.16 -1.64
CA ASP A 31 -19.84 -3.46 -1.40
C ASP A 31 -19.65 -2.30 -2.40
N HIS A 32 -19.02 -1.22 -1.94
CA HIS A 32 -18.66 -0.07 -2.78
C HIS A 32 -17.42 -0.32 -3.65
N ALA A 33 -16.63 -1.36 -3.34
CA ALA A 33 -15.44 -1.81 -4.08
C ALA A 33 -14.36 -0.73 -4.35
N GLY A 34 -14.43 0.42 -3.72
CA GLY A 34 -13.39 1.46 -3.68
C GLY A 34 -12.71 1.76 -5.02
N ILE A 35 -11.40 1.57 -5.10
CA ILE A 35 -10.56 1.85 -6.27
C ILE A 35 -11.00 1.07 -7.51
N ALA A 36 -11.46 -0.17 -7.37
CA ALA A 36 -11.91 -0.96 -8.51
C ALA A 36 -13.11 -0.32 -9.23
N THR A 37 -14.08 0.20 -8.46
CA THR A 37 -15.21 0.97 -9.02
C THR A 37 -14.74 2.24 -9.72
N GLN A 38 -13.80 2.97 -9.11
CA GLN A 38 -13.21 4.16 -9.69
C GLN A 38 -12.55 3.87 -11.04
N ILE A 39 -11.72 2.83 -11.15
CA ILE A 39 -11.04 2.44 -12.39
C ILE A 39 -12.03 2.10 -13.49
N VAL A 40 -13.15 1.42 -13.18
CA VAL A 40 -14.18 1.11 -14.17
C VAL A 40 -14.84 2.38 -14.70
N VAL A 41 -15.12 3.34 -13.83
CA VAL A 41 -15.71 4.63 -14.22
C VAL A 41 -14.72 5.46 -15.04
N GLU A 42 -13.45 5.51 -14.65
CA GLU A 42 -12.40 6.19 -15.40
C GLU A 42 -12.29 5.65 -16.83
N ARG A 43 -12.20 4.32 -17.00
CA ARG A 43 -12.18 3.69 -18.33
C ARG A 43 -13.40 4.03 -19.19
N LYS A 44 -14.58 4.10 -18.56
CA LYS A 44 -15.81 4.49 -19.24
C LYS A 44 -15.78 5.95 -19.72
N LEU A 45 -15.23 6.85 -18.90
CA LEU A 45 -15.05 8.25 -19.25
C LEU A 45 -14.00 8.43 -20.36
N GLU A 46 -12.87 7.72 -20.26
CA GLU A 46 -11.81 7.72 -21.29
C GLU A 46 -12.34 7.26 -22.65
N ALA A 47 -13.19 6.23 -22.68
CA ALA A 47 -13.86 5.80 -23.91
C ALA A 47 -14.79 6.86 -24.52
N GLN A 48 -15.20 7.86 -23.73
CA GLN A 48 -15.96 9.03 -24.16
C GLN A 48 -15.08 10.26 -24.47
N GLY A 49 -13.75 10.11 -24.42
CA GLY A 49 -12.80 11.21 -24.61
C GLY A 49 -12.70 12.18 -23.42
N LYS A 50 -13.14 11.76 -22.24
CA LYS A 50 -13.08 12.56 -21.01
C LYS A 50 -12.00 12.02 -20.08
N ASN A 51 -11.24 12.93 -19.44
CA ASN A 51 -10.25 12.55 -18.44
C ASN A 51 -10.77 13.01 -17.06
N ARG A 52 -10.66 12.13 -16.05
CA ARG A 52 -11.00 12.44 -14.66
C ARG A 52 -10.29 13.69 -14.14
N ARG A 53 -9.04 13.91 -14.57
CA ARG A 53 -8.20 15.03 -14.08
C ARG A 53 -8.68 16.39 -14.62
N ASP A 54 -9.43 16.40 -15.71
CA ASP A 54 -9.95 17.61 -16.37
C ASP A 54 -11.36 17.99 -15.88
N MET A 55 -11.91 17.22 -14.93
CA MET A 55 -13.24 17.47 -14.40
C MET A 55 -13.23 17.73 -12.88
N PRO A 56 -14.18 18.55 -12.36
CA PRO A 56 -14.36 18.76 -10.93
C PRO A 56 -14.56 17.44 -10.19
N ARG A 57 -14.05 17.37 -8.94
CA ARG A 57 -14.17 16.16 -8.12
C ARG A 57 -15.63 15.72 -7.95
N ASP A 58 -16.53 16.65 -7.71
CA ASP A 58 -17.94 16.35 -7.47
C ASP A 58 -18.62 15.74 -8.71
N ASP A 59 -18.27 16.20 -9.90
CA ASP A 59 -18.78 15.65 -11.15
C ASP A 59 -18.30 14.19 -11.34
N PHE A 60 -17.04 13.93 -11.03
CA PHE A 60 -16.50 12.57 -11.07
C PHE A 60 -17.18 11.65 -10.05
N VAL A 61 -17.36 12.12 -8.81
CA VAL A 61 -18.09 11.37 -7.76
C VAL A 61 -19.54 11.09 -8.20
N ASN A 62 -20.20 12.03 -8.85
CA ASN A 62 -21.54 11.81 -9.39
C ASN A 62 -21.58 10.72 -10.47
N GLU A 63 -20.55 10.61 -11.33
CA GLU A 63 -20.44 9.51 -12.30
C GLU A 63 -20.25 8.15 -11.61
N ILE A 64 -19.50 8.12 -10.49
CA ILE A 64 -19.35 6.90 -9.67
C ILE A 64 -20.70 6.49 -9.07
N TRP A 65 -21.48 7.43 -8.54
CA TRP A 65 -22.82 7.14 -8.00
C TRP A 65 -23.77 6.61 -9.08
N LYS A 66 -23.77 7.16 -10.28
CA LYS A 66 -24.53 6.64 -11.42
C LYS A 66 -24.13 5.21 -11.76
N TRP A 67 -22.84 4.91 -11.74
CA TRP A 67 -22.34 3.55 -11.97
C TRP A 67 -22.79 2.60 -10.86
N LYS A 68 -22.73 3.02 -9.60
CA LYS A 68 -23.19 2.24 -8.44
C LYS A 68 -24.67 1.87 -8.59
N GLU A 69 -25.53 2.81 -8.96
CA GLU A 69 -26.96 2.54 -9.18
C GLU A 69 -27.17 1.52 -10.30
N TYR A 70 -26.46 1.66 -11.39
CA TYR A 70 -26.55 0.71 -12.51
C TYR A 70 -26.03 -0.67 -12.14
N SER A 71 -24.83 -0.78 -11.63
CA SER A 71 -24.15 -2.05 -11.34
C SER A 71 -24.77 -2.77 -10.14
N GLY A 72 -24.97 -2.07 -9.03
CA GLY A 72 -25.59 -2.61 -7.82
C GLY A 72 -27.04 -3.05 -8.06
N GLY A 73 -27.79 -2.31 -8.84
CA GLY A 73 -29.14 -2.70 -9.25
C GLY A 73 -29.19 -3.98 -10.06
N ASN A 74 -28.18 -4.26 -10.89
CA ASN A 74 -28.11 -5.48 -11.68
C ASN A 74 -27.83 -6.72 -10.83
N ILE A 75 -26.87 -6.66 -9.90
CA ILE A 75 -26.53 -7.81 -9.03
C ILE A 75 -27.74 -8.22 -8.18
N LEU A 76 -28.45 -7.24 -7.62
CA LEU A 76 -29.65 -7.50 -6.82
C LEU A 76 -30.78 -8.16 -7.65
N LYS A 77 -30.98 -7.73 -8.91
CA LYS A 77 -31.92 -8.38 -9.82
C LYS A 77 -31.51 -9.81 -10.13
N GLN A 78 -30.23 -10.07 -10.33
CA GLN A 78 -29.70 -11.40 -10.59
C GLN A 78 -29.91 -12.33 -9.38
N MET A 79 -29.65 -11.87 -8.15
CA MET A 79 -29.91 -12.60 -6.91
C MET A 79 -31.41 -12.95 -6.77
N ARG A 80 -32.30 -12.02 -7.05
CA ARG A 80 -33.75 -12.32 -7.06
C ARG A 80 -34.14 -13.38 -8.11
N ARG A 81 -33.49 -13.37 -9.28
CA ARG A 81 -33.72 -14.39 -10.32
C ARG A 81 -33.16 -15.76 -9.95
N LEU A 82 -32.10 -15.82 -9.14
CA LEU A 82 -31.61 -17.08 -8.56
C LEU A 82 -32.59 -17.63 -7.52
N GLY A 83 -33.49 -16.80 -7.01
CA GLY A 83 -34.43 -17.17 -5.97
C GLY A 83 -33.85 -17.13 -4.57
N ASP A 84 -32.78 -16.34 -4.36
CA ASP A 84 -32.13 -16.21 -3.06
C ASP A 84 -33.14 -15.70 -2.00
N THR A 85 -33.19 -16.40 -0.87
CA THR A 85 -34.15 -16.12 0.23
C THR A 85 -33.57 -15.13 1.24
N LEU A 86 -33.11 -14.00 0.72
CA LEU A 86 -32.54 -12.90 1.48
C LEU A 86 -33.62 -12.10 2.21
N ASP A 87 -33.21 -11.40 3.27
CA ASP A 87 -34.02 -10.36 3.90
C ASP A 87 -33.91 -9.05 3.09
N TRP A 88 -34.76 -8.93 2.07
CA TRP A 88 -34.73 -7.84 1.13
C TRP A 88 -35.12 -6.48 1.72
N ASP A 89 -35.79 -6.47 2.86
CA ASP A 89 -36.20 -5.23 3.55
C ASP A 89 -35.03 -4.61 4.33
N ARG A 90 -33.98 -5.41 4.60
CA ARG A 90 -32.77 -4.98 5.31
C ARG A 90 -31.55 -4.93 4.40
N LEU A 91 -31.75 -4.70 3.12
CA LEU A 91 -30.63 -4.50 2.17
C LEU A 91 -29.81 -3.28 2.60
N TYR A 92 -28.50 -3.45 2.66
CA TYR A 92 -27.58 -2.36 2.99
C TYR A 92 -26.47 -2.21 1.93
N PHE A 93 -25.84 -1.05 1.94
CA PHE A 93 -24.67 -0.72 1.13
C PHE A 93 -23.55 -0.21 2.05
N THR A 94 -22.32 -0.64 1.82
CA THR A 94 -21.20 -0.38 2.74
C THR A 94 -20.86 1.10 2.93
N MET A 95 -21.36 2.01 2.09
CA MET A 95 -21.23 3.47 2.25
C MET A 95 -22.54 4.17 2.62
N ASN A 96 -23.52 3.46 3.18
CA ASN A 96 -24.70 4.12 3.75
C ASN A 96 -24.31 4.98 4.96
N ASP A 97 -25.05 6.05 5.21
CA ASP A 97 -24.79 7.02 6.29
C ASP A 97 -24.75 6.36 7.67
N ASP A 98 -25.65 5.41 7.94
CA ASP A 98 -25.66 4.66 9.22
C ASP A 98 -24.39 3.84 9.42
N LEU A 99 -23.89 3.19 8.35
CA LEU A 99 -22.63 2.43 8.40
C LEU A 99 -21.41 3.36 8.49
N ALA A 100 -21.45 4.51 7.81
CA ALA A 100 -20.39 5.50 7.91
C ALA A 100 -20.21 5.98 9.36
N LYS A 101 -21.31 6.19 10.09
CA LYS A 101 -21.27 6.53 11.52
C LYS A 101 -20.61 5.42 12.34
N VAL A 102 -21.01 4.16 12.14
CA VAL A 102 -20.41 3.02 12.86
C VAL A 102 -18.91 2.91 12.59
N VAL A 103 -18.46 3.17 11.36
CA VAL A 103 -17.04 3.18 11.01
C VAL A 103 -16.30 4.27 11.78
N VAL A 104 -16.86 5.48 11.89
CA VAL A 104 -16.26 6.58 12.66
C VAL A 104 -16.20 6.24 14.14
N ASP A 105 -17.29 5.73 14.70
CA ASP A 105 -17.36 5.35 16.11
C ASP A 105 -16.32 4.25 16.45
N CYS A 106 -16.18 3.25 15.57
CA CYS A 106 -15.16 2.20 15.69
C CYS A 106 -13.73 2.78 15.61
N PHE A 107 -13.48 3.70 14.68
CA PHE A 107 -12.19 4.37 14.57
C PHE A 107 -11.81 5.12 15.83
N VAL A 108 -12.77 5.88 16.41
CA VAL A 108 -12.55 6.61 17.66
C VAL A 108 -12.25 5.65 18.81
N ASP A 109 -13.03 4.58 18.96
CA ASP A 109 -12.82 3.57 20.00
C ASP A 109 -11.42 2.90 19.90
N LEU A 110 -10.98 2.57 18.69
CA LEU A 110 -9.64 2.01 18.46
C LEU A 110 -8.52 3.02 18.79
N TYR A 111 -8.74 4.30 18.47
CA TYR A 111 -7.80 5.36 18.80
C TYR A 111 -7.69 5.58 20.32
N GLU A 112 -8.82 5.64 21.03
CA GLU A 112 -8.86 5.80 22.48
C GLU A 112 -8.21 4.62 23.22
N LYS A 113 -8.32 3.41 22.66
CA LYS A 113 -7.65 2.21 23.17
C LYS A 113 -6.14 2.14 22.83
N GLY A 114 -5.61 3.12 22.09
CA GLY A 114 -4.21 3.15 21.67
C GLY A 114 -3.83 2.07 20.63
N LEU A 115 -4.81 1.42 20.00
CA LEU A 115 -4.60 0.38 18.99
C LEU A 115 -4.27 0.94 17.62
N ILE A 116 -4.67 2.17 17.35
CA ILE A 116 -4.27 2.92 16.15
C ILE A 116 -3.64 4.24 16.54
N TYR A 117 -2.71 4.69 15.73
CA TYR A 117 -1.99 5.95 15.94
C TYR A 117 -1.61 6.59 14.60
N ARG A 118 -1.37 7.90 14.62
CA ARG A 118 -0.84 8.61 13.45
C ARG A 118 0.67 8.46 13.39
N GLY A 119 1.18 7.89 12.29
CA GLY A 119 2.61 7.71 12.07
C GLY A 119 3.00 7.95 10.61
N ARG A 120 4.32 8.03 10.36
CA ARG A 120 4.89 8.01 9.02
C ARG A 120 5.39 6.60 8.73
N ARG A 121 5.06 6.08 7.56
CA ARG A 121 5.52 4.78 7.08
C ARG A 121 5.88 4.86 5.62
N LEU A 122 6.79 3.98 5.19
CA LEU A 122 6.97 3.70 3.77
C LEU A 122 5.74 2.96 3.25
N VAL A 123 5.36 3.30 2.03
CA VAL A 123 4.26 2.64 1.31
C VAL A 123 4.71 2.36 -0.12
N ASN A 124 4.18 1.28 -0.70
CA ASN A 124 4.29 1.07 -2.13
C ASN A 124 3.41 2.09 -2.84
N TRP A 125 3.92 2.70 -3.88
CA TRP A 125 3.25 3.77 -4.62
C TRP A 125 3.20 3.47 -6.11
N ASP A 126 2.01 3.52 -6.68
CA ASP A 126 1.82 3.44 -8.13
C ASP A 126 1.80 4.84 -8.75
N PRO A 127 2.81 5.20 -9.58
CA PRO A 127 2.91 6.54 -10.16
C PRO A 127 1.87 6.80 -11.25
N LYS A 128 1.30 5.77 -11.86
CA LYS A 128 0.25 5.88 -12.87
C LYS A 128 -1.11 6.15 -12.22
N LEU A 129 -1.47 5.37 -11.22
CA LEU A 129 -2.70 5.55 -10.44
C LEU A 129 -2.58 6.72 -9.46
N GLN A 130 -1.35 7.11 -9.08
CA GLN A 130 -1.05 8.15 -8.08
C GLN A 130 -1.70 7.84 -6.72
N THR A 131 -1.53 6.60 -6.28
CA THR A 131 -2.03 6.10 -5.00
C THR A 131 -1.06 5.12 -4.38
N SER A 132 -1.17 4.93 -3.07
CA SER A 132 -0.54 3.80 -2.39
C SER A 132 -1.26 2.50 -2.79
N VAL A 133 -0.49 1.42 -2.84
CA VAL A 133 -0.99 0.06 -3.07
C VAL A 133 -0.58 -0.83 -1.91
N SER A 134 -1.35 -1.87 -1.63
CA SER A 134 -1.01 -2.82 -0.58
C SER A 134 0.13 -3.74 -1.01
N ASP A 135 0.83 -4.31 -0.03
CA ASP A 135 1.95 -5.24 -0.32
C ASP A 135 1.49 -6.47 -1.12
N LEU A 136 0.23 -6.89 -0.95
CA LEU A 136 -0.37 -8.00 -1.69
C LEU A 136 -0.60 -7.69 -3.19
N GLU A 137 -0.60 -6.42 -3.57
CA GLU A 137 -0.79 -5.98 -4.95
C GLU A 137 0.54 -5.76 -5.67
N VAL A 138 1.68 -5.91 -4.96
CA VAL A 138 3.02 -5.76 -5.51
C VAL A 138 3.56 -7.11 -5.95
N GLU A 139 3.81 -7.27 -7.24
CA GLU A 139 4.41 -8.46 -7.81
C GLU A 139 5.91 -8.25 -8.00
N PRO A 140 6.79 -8.95 -7.23
CA PRO A 140 8.23 -8.91 -7.47
C PRO A 140 8.58 -9.49 -8.83
N LYS A 141 9.40 -8.78 -9.58
CA LYS A 141 9.89 -9.24 -10.90
C LYS A 141 11.40 -9.13 -10.95
N GLU A 142 12.04 -10.24 -11.25
CA GLU A 142 13.47 -10.26 -11.54
C GLU A 142 13.75 -9.55 -12.88
N GLN A 143 14.80 -8.75 -12.90
CA GLN A 143 15.28 -8.07 -14.09
C GLN A 143 16.80 -7.92 -14.03
N ASP A 144 17.44 -7.92 -15.18
CA ASP A 144 18.86 -7.61 -15.29
C ASP A 144 19.12 -6.17 -14.84
N GLY A 145 20.09 -6.00 -13.96
CA GLY A 145 20.47 -4.71 -13.40
C GLY A 145 21.98 -4.53 -13.36
N HIS A 146 22.41 -3.38 -12.87
CA HIS A 146 23.82 -3.05 -12.68
C HIS A 146 24.08 -2.73 -11.21
N LEU A 147 25.28 -3.07 -10.76
CA LEU A 147 25.78 -2.62 -9.46
C LEU A 147 26.71 -1.43 -9.72
N TRP A 148 26.35 -0.27 -9.20
CA TRP A 148 27.06 0.99 -9.39
C TRP A 148 27.95 1.27 -8.19
N GLU A 149 29.20 1.58 -8.43
CA GLU A 149 30.15 1.98 -7.38
C GLU A 149 30.25 3.50 -7.33
N ILE A 150 29.97 4.07 -6.18
CA ILE A 150 29.97 5.53 -5.94
C ILE A 150 30.93 5.82 -4.79
N ARG A 151 31.87 6.74 -5.00
CA ARG A 151 32.79 7.19 -3.95
C ARG A 151 32.15 8.29 -3.11
N TYR A 152 32.13 8.11 -1.80
CA TYR A 152 31.73 9.09 -0.79
C TYR A 152 33.02 9.61 -0.10
N PRO A 153 33.48 10.81 -0.43
CA PRO A 153 34.69 11.38 0.17
C PRO A 153 34.51 11.64 1.67
N ALA A 154 35.53 11.44 2.47
CA ALA A 154 35.50 11.84 3.86
C ALA A 154 35.43 13.38 4.00
N ALA A 155 34.67 13.88 4.97
CA ALA A 155 34.52 15.33 5.20
C ALA A 155 35.81 15.99 5.71
N ASP A 156 36.65 15.22 6.41
CA ASP A 156 37.95 15.67 6.95
C ASP A 156 39.11 15.62 5.93
N GLY A 157 38.84 15.22 4.69
CA GLY A 157 39.83 15.11 3.64
C GLY A 157 40.63 13.81 3.64
N SER A 158 40.36 12.89 4.55
CA SER A 158 40.91 11.54 4.54
C SER A 158 40.27 10.68 3.42
N GLU A 159 40.75 9.42 3.30
CA GLU A 159 40.14 8.52 2.33
C GLU A 159 38.69 8.21 2.73
N GLY A 160 37.79 8.40 1.77
CA GLY A 160 36.37 8.08 1.96
C GLY A 160 36.07 6.61 1.73
N VAL A 161 34.81 6.28 1.46
CA VAL A 161 34.37 4.92 1.17
C VAL A 161 33.79 4.81 -0.23
N VAL A 162 33.76 3.60 -0.76
CA VAL A 162 33.04 3.25 -1.99
C VAL A 162 31.79 2.48 -1.59
N VAL A 163 30.64 2.93 -2.06
CA VAL A 163 29.35 2.27 -1.84
C VAL A 163 28.92 1.63 -3.15
N ALA A 164 28.52 0.37 -3.09
CA ALA A 164 27.94 -0.35 -4.21
C ALA A 164 26.42 -0.36 -4.10
N THR A 165 25.69 0.08 -5.14
CA THR A 165 24.25 0.18 -5.12
C THR A 165 23.61 -0.21 -6.47
N THR A 166 22.46 -0.85 -6.43
CA THR A 166 21.63 -1.10 -7.63
C THR A 166 20.73 0.08 -7.98
N ARG A 167 20.59 1.06 -7.06
CA ARG A 167 19.67 2.21 -7.19
C ARG A 167 20.39 3.55 -6.97
N PRO A 168 21.28 3.94 -7.90
CA PRO A 168 22.06 5.18 -7.76
C PRO A 168 21.20 6.44 -7.72
N GLU A 169 20.01 6.40 -8.32
CA GLU A 169 19.04 7.52 -8.34
C GLU A 169 18.55 7.94 -6.96
N THR A 170 18.58 7.04 -5.97
CA THR A 170 18.13 7.34 -4.60
C THR A 170 19.21 8.00 -3.73
N MET A 171 20.44 8.16 -4.23
CA MET A 171 21.59 8.70 -3.49
C MET A 171 21.29 10.05 -2.83
N PHE A 172 20.56 10.93 -3.48
CA PHE A 172 20.20 12.22 -2.90
C PHE A 172 19.34 12.14 -1.63
N GLY A 173 18.72 10.99 -1.38
CA GLY A 173 17.95 10.70 -0.17
C GLY A 173 18.77 10.06 0.96
N ASP A 174 20.06 9.80 0.76
CA ASP A 174 20.90 9.12 1.75
C ASP A 174 21.02 9.93 3.04
N GLN A 175 20.94 9.25 4.17
CA GLN A 175 21.06 9.81 5.50
C GLN A 175 22.31 9.32 6.24
N ALA A 176 22.85 8.16 5.86
CA ALA A 176 24.06 7.58 6.41
C ALA A 176 24.70 6.61 5.42
N VAL A 177 25.94 6.21 5.72
CA VAL A 177 26.55 4.99 5.18
C VAL A 177 26.77 4.03 6.33
N ALA A 178 26.23 2.82 6.21
CA ALA A 178 26.38 1.76 7.20
C ALA A 178 27.53 0.83 6.84
N VAL A 179 28.24 0.36 7.86
CA VAL A 179 29.29 -0.65 7.80
C VAL A 179 29.04 -1.72 8.86
N ASN A 180 29.50 -2.93 8.64
CA ASN A 180 29.39 -3.96 9.66
C ASN A 180 30.32 -3.66 10.83
N PRO A 181 29.86 -3.72 12.10
CA PRO A 181 30.73 -3.43 13.28
C PRO A 181 31.93 -4.35 13.43
N GLU A 182 31.89 -5.57 12.86
CA GLU A 182 32.99 -6.51 12.85
C GLU A 182 33.97 -6.33 11.67
N ASP A 183 33.68 -5.39 10.75
CA ASP A 183 34.56 -5.16 9.58
C ASP A 183 35.71 -4.26 9.94
N GLU A 184 36.89 -4.85 10.11
CA GLU A 184 38.13 -4.14 10.47
C GLU A 184 38.52 -3.04 9.47
N ARG A 185 38.08 -3.14 8.19
CA ARG A 185 38.38 -2.15 7.14
C ARG A 185 37.81 -0.78 7.47
N TYR A 186 36.71 -0.73 8.20
CA TYR A 186 35.88 0.49 8.35
C TYR A 186 35.70 0.89 9.82
N LYS A 187 36.25 0.18 10.78
CA LYS A 187 36.09 0.48 12.22
C LYS A 187 36.45 1.92 12.58
N ASP A 188 37.54 2.44 12.03
CA ASP A 188 38.01 3.80 12.29
C ASP A 188 37.16 4.89 11.61
N LEU A 189 36.27 4.51 10.77
CA LEU A 189 35.35 5.45 10.07
C LEU A 189 34.02 5.60 10.78
N VAL A 190 33.63 4.69 11.66
CA VAL A 190 32.37 4.79 12.41
C VAL A 190 32.34 6.07 13.22
N GLY A 191 31.25 6.84 13.07
CA GLY A 191 31.07 8.15 13.69
C GLY A 191 31.69 9.33 12.92
N LYS A 192 32.53 9.07 11.91
CA LYS A 192 33.01 10.13 11.01
C LYS A 192 31.93 10.53 10.00
N LYS A 193 32.16 11.64 9.31
CA LYS A 193 31.28 12.18 8.30
C LYS A 193 31.85 12.00 6.90
N LEU A 194 30.97 11.68 5.97
CA LEU A 194 31.22 11.62 4.54
C LEU A 194 30.46 12.74 3.83
N LYS A 195 31.04 13.23 2.75
CA LYS A 195 30.32 14.17 1.86
C LYS A 195 29.42 13.36 0.92
N LEU A 196 28.14 13.71 0.90
CA LEU A 196 27.21 13.13 -0.05
C LEU A 196 27.55 13.64 -1.46
N PRO A 197 27.88 12.76 -2.40
CA PRO A 197 28.31 13.17 -3.74
C PRO A 197 27.32 14.11 -4.41
N LEU A 198 27.86 15.08 -5.19
CA LEU A 198 27.08 16.10 -5.92
C LEU A 198 26.23 17.02 -5.03
N THR A 199 26.47 17.06 -3.71
CA THR A 199 25.79 17.95 -2.76
C THR A 199 26.77 18.55 -1.76
N ASP A 200 26.33 19.54 -0.97
CA ASP A 200 27.08 20.11 0.16
C ASP A 200 26.74 19.43 1.49
N ARG A 201 25.96 18.34 1.45
CA ARG A 201 25.54 17.61 2.66
C ARG A 201 26.62 16.67 3.16
N GLU A 202 26.71 16.57 4.48
CA GLU A 202 27.51 15.59 5.19
C GLU A 202 26.58 14.57 5.84
N ILE A 203 26.94 13.30 5.73
CA ILE A 203 26.21 12.16 6.32
C ILE A 203 27.15 11.32 7.18
N PRO A 204 26.68 10.74 8.31
CA PRO A 204 27.53 9.94 9.19
C PRO A 204 27.80 8.56 8.61
N VAL A 205 28.91 7.97 9.05
CA VAL A 205 29.16 6.52 8.99
C VAL A 205 28.61 5.90 10.26
N ILE A 206 27.76 4.91 10.14
CA ILE A 206 27.16 4.16 11.25
C ILE A 206 27.55 2.70 11.22
N ALA A 207 27.53 2.03 12.35
CA ALA A 207 27.72 0.58 12.45
C ALA A 207 26.36 -0.10 12.59
N ASP A 208 26.08 -1.10 11.76
CA ASP A 208 24.84 -1.88 11.81
C ASP A 208 25.09 -3.32 11.32
N ASP A 209 24.61 -4.31 12.09
CA ASP A 209 24.74 -5.74 11.78
C ASP A 209 23.99 -6.15 10.50
N TYR A 210 23.10 -5.31 10.01
CA TYR A 210 22.41 -5.47 8.73
C TYR A 210 23.36 -5.58 7.53
N VAL A 211 24.54 -4.96 7.64
CA VAL A 211 25.51 -4.90 6.54
C VAL A 211 26.24 -6.23 6.38
N ASP A 212 26.12 -6.83 5.19
CA ASP A 212 26.94 -7.98 4.80
C ASP A 212 28.33 -7.48 4.33
N LYS A 213 29.36 -7.79 5.11
CA LYS A 213 30.76 -7.39 4.84
C LYS A 213 31.36 -8.04 3.59
N GLU A 214 30.78 -9.14 3.11
CA GLU A 214 31.26 -9.88 1.93
C GLU A 214 30.53 -9.42 0.64
N PHE A 215 29.45 -8.66 0.76
CA PHE A 215 28.69 -8.18 -0.40
C PHE A 215 29.17 -6.80 -0.85
N GLY A 216 29.47 -6.68 -2.18
CA GLY A 216 29.90 -5.43 -2.79
C GLY A 216 31.18 -4.87 -2.15
N SER A 217 31.14 -3.64 -1.67
CA SER A 217 32.26 -2.99 -0.97
C SER A 217 32.27 -3.27 0.53
N GLY A 218 31.21 -3.86 1.09
CA GLY A 218 30.99 -3.94 2.56
C GLY A 218 30.46 -2.63 3.16
N CYS A 219 30.15 -1.64 2.33
CA CYS A 219 29.53 -0.38 2.72
C CYS A 219 28.16 -0.24 2.04
N VAL A 220 27.12 0.05 2.81
CA VAL A 220 25.76 0.22 2.32
C VAL A 220 25.29 1.64 2.59
N LYS A 221 24.78 2.31 1.55
CA LYS A 221 24.09 3.59 1.72
C LYS A 221 22.74 3.37 2.40
N ILE A 222 22.36 4.23 3.30
CA ILE A 222 21.09 4.14 4.04
C ILE A 222 20.17 5.27 3.57
N THR A 223 19.11 4.84 2.89
CA THR A 223 18.11 5.73 2.28
C THR A 223 16.71 5.43 2.84
N PRO A 224 16.40 5.88 4.07
CA PRO A 224 15.20 5.46 4.80
C PRO A 224 13.87 5.80 4.09
N ALA A 225 13.87 6.76 3.18
CA ALA A 225 12.69 7.14 2.41
C ALA A 225 12.40 6.25 1.19
N HIS A 226 13.31 5.35 0.81
CA HIS A 226 13.24 4.56 -0.43
C HIS A 226 13.44 3.06 -0.25
N ASP A 227 13.78 2.60 0.95
CA ASP A 227 13.97 1.18 1.24
C ASP A 227 13.44 0.84 2.64
N PHE A 228 12.72 -0.29 2.74
CA PHE A 228 12.09 -0.72 3.99
C PHE A 228 13.13 -1.14 5.04
N ASN A 229 14.21 -1.80 4.63
CA ASN A 229 15.28 -2.19 5.54
C ASN A 229 16.05 -0.97 6.04
N ASP A 230 16.37 -0.03 5.14
CA ASP A 230 17.03 1.23 5.49
C ASP A 230 16.16 2.07 6.43
N PHE A 231 14.83 2.00 6.28
CA PHE A 231 13.89 2.65 7.19
C PHE A 231 13.98 2.08 8.62
N GLU A 232 14.12 0.77 8.76
CA GLU A 232 14.28 0.14 10.06
C GLU A 232 15.68 0.43 10.67
N VAL A 233 16.74 0.45 9.85
CA VAL A 233 18.08 0.92 10.29
C VAL A 233 17.99 2.38 10.78
N GLY A 234 17.28 3.23 10.06
CA GLY A 234 17.11 4.64 10.42
C GLY A 234 16.32 4.90 11.71
N LYS A 235 15.57 3.92 12.21
CA LYS A 235 14.87 4.00 13.51
C LYS A 235 15.77 3.68 14.69
N ARG A 236 16.77 2.85 14.50
CA ARG A 236 17.78 2.48 15.53
C ARG A 236 18.81 3.56 15.69
#